data_c4e17ffd1e1bbf9c688a7ca75f757846
#
_entry.id   c4e17ffd1e1bbf9c688a7ca75f757846
#
_cell.length_a   1.000
_cell.length_b   1.000
_cell.length_c   1.000
_cell.angle_alpha   90.00
_cell.angle_beta   90.00
_cell.angle_gamma   90.00
#
_symmetry.space_group_name_H-M   'P 1'
#
loop_
_entity.id
_entity.type
_entity.pdbx_description
1 polymer ?
#
loop_
_entity_poly.entity_id
_entity_poly.type
_entity_poly.pdbx_seq_one_letter_code
_entity_poly.pdbx_strand_id
1 'polypeptide(L)'
;MIVKIKNRLGRALFNWRKILMSVGVVLAVLTVIFQFIYPADKLALLAYVDGVNVGGWQKSDAIKKLDDAYTNATISVYFGQSAEPLLRPTSSDIGLGISNESRINVIEYPWYLRIIPTSILWSGFINAPNAGPTYTRNEVAVDNYLDGQFGDSCNIPPRDASLRANKGSLEVVSSQSGGNCNINVLRQDLLSIGLHPVGENRINIAVQDVLPTVTDDMARQFGVDLQNKLSNGILVESGAIRQLVSAAELFQWMDFVPRDGRLDYDFNAERATAYFNTNIALSMYVKPGTTTITTMDFIETSRIDGAVGRSLDVASTLAGMKDSVNGGGAAAVVTMAVPPLINYIRSYSHSDVGLSALVQQYDVDHDGSFAVSMYELSGRGRRVGYNDTVVGVSASTYKLFVAYSTLKRIESGVWHWSDSATEDNDIAGCFDNMIVWSDNYCTETLMEKIGYRVATDEAHEIGCYDTAFISDDGYAKTSSADLSSLLARLQTGQILTQQSSRDRLIDAMMRNTYREGIPAGVGGSVVADKVGFINGVLNDAAIVYSPTGIYVLVIMTDGSSWDTIADLASKIEELRTN
;
A
#
# COMPACT_ATOMS: atom_id res chain seq x y z
N MET A 1 0.43 93.67 12.92
CA MET A 1 0.93 92.27 13.11
C MET A 1 0.44 91.31 12.03
N ILE A 2 -0.76 91.47 11.48
CA ILE A 2 -1.40 90.57 10.47
C ILE A 2 -0.74 90.65 9.09
N VAL A 3 -0.21 91.83 8.64
CA VAL A 3 0.43 91.98 7.33
C VAL A 3 1.79 91.28 7.24
N LYS A 4 2.55 91.16 8.36
CA LYS A 4 3.83 90.47 8.36
C LYS A 4 3.73 88.93 8.31
N ILE A 5 2.58 88.34 8.74
CA ILE A 5 2.34 86.87 8.72
C ILE A 5 1.93 86.44 7.31
N LYS A 6 1.11 87.25 6.58
CA LYS A 6 0.73 86.95 5.18
C LYS A 6 1.92 86.91 4.24
N ASN A 7 2.90 87.83 4.43
CA ASN A 7 4.13 87.88 3.59
C ASN A 7 5.14 86.75 3.92
N ARG A 8 5.15 86.21 5.13
CA ARG A 8 5.96 85.00 5.49
C ARG A 8 5.35 83.71 4.99
N LEU A 9 4.04 83.54 5.08
CA LEU A 9 3.34 82.39 4.51
C LEU A 9 3.43 82.36 2.97
N GLY A 10 3.27 83.52 2.31
CA GLY A 10 3.41 83.63 0.84
C GLY A 10 4.84 83.27 0.35
N ARG A 11 5.86 83.71 1.07
CA ARG A 11 7.28 83.34 0.77
C ARG A 11 7.57 81.86 1.10
N ALA A 12 7.01 81.30 2.12
CA ALA A 12 7.18 79.90 2.44
C ALA A 12 6.49 79.02 1.40
N LEU A 13 5.27 79.31 0.99
CA LEU A 13 4.53 78.62 -0.07
C LEU A 13 5.20 78.77 -1.44
N PHE A 14 5.80 79.94 -1.76
CA PHE A 14 6.55 80.15 -3.00
C PHE A 14 7.89 79.39 -2.99
N ASN A 15 8.58 79.24 -1.86
CA ASN A 15 9.76 78.42 -1.72
C ASN A 15 9.46 76.93 -1.77
N TRP A 16 8.35 76.47 -1.20
CA TRP A 16 7.88 75.08 -1.30
C TRP A 16 7.55 74.69 -2.77
N ARG A 17 6.91 75.58 -3.53
CA ARG A 17 6.68 75.36 -4.94
C ARG A 17 7.97 75.26 -5.76
N LYS A 18 8.98 76.09 -5.45
CA LYS A 18 10.29 75.99 -6.09
C LYS A 18 11.02 74.70 -5.71
N ILE A 19 10.95 74.32 -4.46
CA ILE A 19 11.55 73.03 -4.00
C ILE A 19 10.84 71.85 -4.66
N LEU A 20 9.51 71.85 -4.71
CA LEU A 20 8.74 70.80 -5.40
C LEU A 20 9.04 70.76 -6.92
N MET A 21 9.16 71.92 -7.57
CA MET A 21 9.57 71.97 -8.97
C MET A 21 11.00 71.47 -9.18
N SER A 22 11.94 71.86 -8.32
CA SER A 22 13.32 71.36 -8.41
C SER A 22 13.41 69.86 -8.17
N VAL A 23 12.68 69.32 -7.17
CA VAL A 23 12.59 67.89 -6.93
C VAL A 23 11.94 67.19 -8.13
N GLY A 24 10.89 67.72 -8.70
CA GLY A 24 10.25 67.18 -9.89
C GLY A 24 11.19 67.12 -11.10
N VAL A 25 11.96 68.20 -11.33
CA VAL A 25 12.95 68.22 -12.42
C VAL A 25 14.07 67.21 -12.18
N VAL A 26 14.58 67.10 -10.94
CA VAL A 26 15.60 66.10 -10.60
C VAL A 26 15.07 64.68 -10.81
N LEU A 27 13.85 64.39 -10.36
CA LEU A 27 13.22 63.10 -10.58
C LEU A 27 13.05 62.79 -12.06
N ALA A 28 12.61 63.78 -12.86
CA ALA A 28 12.43 63.62 -14.29
C ALA A 28 13.80 63.31 -14.97
N VAL A 29 14.87 64.03 -14.60
CA VAL A 29 16.22 63.79 -15.13
C VAL A 29 16.72 62.38 -14.72
N LEU A 30 16.55 62.03 -13.48
CA LEU A 30 16.92 60.68 -12.99
C LEU A 30 16.16 59.57 -13.70
N THR A 31 14.85 59.78 -13.98
CA THR A 31 14.03 58.85 -14.73
C THR A 31 14.52 58.70 -16.16
N VAL A 32 14.86 59.82 -16.84
CA VAL A 32 15.43 59.77 -18.19
C VAL A 32 16.79 59.08 -18.21
N ILE A 33 17.68 59.35 -17.25
CA ILE A 33 18.94 58.65 -17.14
C ILE A 33 18.71 57.14 -16.94
N PHE A 34 17.81 56.76 -16.06
CA PHE A 34 17.42 55.36 -15.88
C PHE A 34 16.90 54.72 -17.17
N GLN A 35 16.04 55.43 -17.92
CA GLN A 35 15.51 54.94 -19.17
C GLN A 35 16.57 54.77 -20.27
N PHE A 36 17.63 55.61 -20.29
CA PHE A 36 18.76 55.43 -21.21
C PHE A 36 19.67 54.26 -20.86
N ILE A 37 19.86 53.99 -19.56
CA ILE A 37 20.65 52.86 -19.08
C ILE A 37 19.88 51.54 -19.13
N TYR A 38 18.51 51.62 -19.26
CA TYR A 38 17.67 50.45 -19.30
C TYR A 38 18.03 49.54 -20.49
N PRO A 39 18.29 48.21 -20.23
CA PRO A 39 18.76 47.30 -21.27
C PRO A 39 17.85 47.23 -22.47
N ALA A 40 18.42 47.14 -23.67
CA ALA A 40 17.66 47.13 -24.94
C ALA A 40 16.95 45.80 -25.18
N ASP A 41 17.43 44.72 -24.52
CA ASP A 41 16.88 43.35 -24.56
C ASP A 41 15.73 43.13 -23.57
N LYS A 42 15.44 44.13 -22.71
CA LYS A 42 14.32 44.08 -21.76
C LYS A 42 13.10 44.85 -22.26
N LEU A 43 11.93 44.29 -22.01
CA LEU A 43 10.63 44.91 -22.29
C LEU A 43 10.38 46.06 -21.29
N ALA A 44 9.60 47.06 -21.72
CA ALA A 44 9.14 48.14 -20.85
C ALA A 44 8.40 47.58 -19.60
N LEU A 45 8.46 48.35 -18.47
CA LEU A 45 8.03 47.81 -17.16
C LEU A 45 6.57 47.36 -17.09
N LEU A 46 5.65 48.00 -17.82
CA LEU A 46 4.23 47.65 -17.84
C LEU A 46 3.81 47.11 -19.23
N ALA A 47 4.63 46.24 -19.81
CA ALA A 47 4.27 45.58 -21.05
C ALA A 47 3.35 44.37 -20.80
N TYR A 48 2.23 44.32 -21.46
CA TYR A 48 1.28 43.21 -21.42
C TYR A 48 1.04 42.68 -22.83
N VAL A 49 0.99 41.36 -22.95
CA VAL A 49 0.61 40.68 -24.19
C VAL A 49 -0.48 39.67 -23.82
N ASP A 50 -1.64 39.81 -24.44
CA ASP A 50 -2.86 38.97 -24.21
C ASP A 50 -3.22 38.80 -22.71
N GLY A 51 -3.07 39.89 -21.94
CA GLY A 51 -3.36 39.91 -20.51
C GLY A 51 -2.23 39.38 -19.62
N VAL A 52 -1.16 38.81 -20.18
CA VAL A 52 0.01 38.34 -19.45
C VAL A 52 1.02 39.48 -19.26
N ASN A 53 1.40 39.74 -18.04
CA ASN A 53 2.44 40.73 -17.74
C ASN A 53 3.84 40.18 -18.10
N VAL A 54 4.45 40.78 -19.13
CA VAL A 54 5.80 40.47 -19.61
C VAL A 54 6.77 41.64 -19.40
N GLY A 55 6.33 42.71 -18.72
CA GLY A 55 7.11 43.92 -18.50
C GLY A 55 8.32 43.70 -17.58
N GLY A 56 9.43 44.35 -17.90
CA GLY A 56 10.68 44.27 -17.15
C GLY A 56 11.52 43.01 -17.37
N TRP A 57 10.97 42.02 -18.07
CA TRP A 57 11.65 40.75 -18.38
C TRP A 57 12.59 40.91 -19.58
N GLN A 58 13.63 40.09 -19.67
CA GLN A 58 14.38 39.93 -20.91
C GLN A 58 13.46 39.31 -21.98
N LYS A 59 13.71 39.63 -23.24
CA LYS A 59 12.84 39.13 -24.32
C LYS A 59 12.74 37.61 -24.34
N SER A 60 13.86 36.88 -24.08
CA SER A 60 13.88 35.42 -23.99
C SER A 60 12.99 34.87 -22.86
N ASP A 61 13.06 35.50 -21.68
CA ASP A 61 12.27 35.07 -20.52
C ASP A 61 10.79 35.44 -20.69
N ALA A 62 10.52 36.60 -21.34
CA ALA A 62 9.16 37.04 -21.70
C ALA A 62 8.50 36.08 -22.71
N ILE A 63 9.26 35.60 -23.71
CA ILE A 63 8.82 34.59 -24.66
C ILE A 63 8.40 33.32 -23.91
N LYS A 64 9.33 32.79 -23.10
CA LYS A 64 9.08 31.58 -22.33
C LYS A 64 7.86 31.72 -21.42
N LYS A 65 7.78 32.82 -20.65
CA LYS A 65 6.65 33.10 -19.78
C LYS A 65 5.31 33.15 -20.51
N LEU A 66 5.27 33.75 -21.69
CA LEU A 66 4.07 33.86 -22.50
C LEU A 66 3.73 32.50 -23.13
N ASP A 67 4.72 31.76 -23.65
CA ASP A 67 4.53 30.43 -24.20
C ASP A 67 4.05 29.45 -23.13
N ASP A 68 4.60 29.49 -21.90
CA ASP A 68 4.14 28.69 -20.76
C ASP A 68 2.68 29.01 -20.39
N ALA A 69 2.29 30.30 -20.43
CA ALA A 69 0.90 30.71 -20.15
C ALA A 69 -0.10 30.16 -21.20
N TYR A 70 0.27 30.10 -22.45
CA TYR A 70 -0.50 29.48 -23.50
C TYR A 70 -0.50 27.96 -23.44
N THR A 71 0.65 27.35 -23.11
CA THR A 71 0.79 25.89 -22.99
C THR A 71 -0.06 25.32 -21.85
N ASN A 72 -0.20 26.07 -20.77
CA ASN A 72 -1.05 25.70 -19.64
C ASN A 72 -2.51 26.16 -19.77
N ALA A 73 -2.88 26.84 -20.85
CA ALA A 73 -4.26 27.25 -21.08
C ALA A 73 -5.15 26.02 -21.31
N THR A 74 -6.24 25.94 -20.57
CA THR A 74 -7.22 24.85 -20.69
C THR A 74 -8.28 25.18 -21.72
N ILE A 75 -8.73 24.16 -22.45
CA ILE A 75 -9.81 24.23 -23.43
C ILE A 75 -11.03 23.55 -22.81
N SER A 76 -12.11 24.32 -22.61
CA SER A 76 -13.37 23.80 -22.10
C SER A 76 -14.24 23.32 -23.24
N VAL A 77 -14.44 22.00 -23.39
CA VAL A 77 -15.28 21.41 -24.44
C VAL A 77 -16.64 21.05 -23.86
N TYR A 78 -17.66 21.70 -24.40
CA TYR A 78 -19.07 21.52 -24.02
C TYR A 78 -19.79 20.71 -25.08
N PHE A 79 -20.64 19.80 -24.67
CA PHE A 79 -21.42 18.93 -25.54
C PHE A 79 -22.91 19.22 -25.37
N GLY A 80 -23.61 19.48 -26.50
CA GLY A 80 -25.03 19.78 -26.49
C GLY A 80 -25.38 21.01 -25.64
N GLN A 81 -26.35 20.85 -24.76
CA GLN A 81 -26.83 21.89 -23.84
C GLN A 81 -26.15 21.83 -22.46
N SER A 82 -25.03 21.13 -22.32
CA SER A 82 -24.36 20.96 -21.03
C SER A 82 -23.93 22.29 -20.43
N ALA A 83 -24.23 22.49 -19.13
CA ALA A 83 -23.78 23.66 -18.37
C ALA A 83 -22.30 23.58 -17.96
N GLU A 84 -21.73 22.38 -17.94
CA GLU A 84 -20.34 22.13 -17.58
C GLU A 84 -19.58 21.48 -18.74
N PRO A 85 -18.27 21.76 -18.90
CA PRO A 85 -17.46 21.11 -19.91
C PRO A 85 -17.20 19.65 -19.55
N LEU A 86 -17.33 18.76 -20.51
CA LEU A 86 -17.02 17.35 -20.35
C LEU A 86 -15.51 17.08 -20.42
N LEU A 87 -14.81 17.79 -21.31
CA LEU A 87 -13.37 17.68 -21.47
C LEU A 87 -12.69 19.01 -21.15
N ARG A 88 -11.49 18.93 -20.58
CA ARG A 88 -10.66 20.11 -20.28
C ARG A 88 -9.19 19.83 -20.64
N PRO A 89 -8.87 19.54 -21.92
CA PRO A 89 -7.49 19.37 -22.30
C PRO A 89 -6.72 20.69 -22.18
N THR A 90 -5.44 20.57 -21.86
CA THR A 90 -4.47 21.65 -22.07
C THR A 90 -3.99 21.63 -23.52
N SER A 91 -3.35 22.71 -23.98
CA SER A 91 -2.71 22.71 -25.29
C SER A 91 -1.63 21.64 -25.43
N SER A 92 -0.97 21.29 -24.32
CA SER A 92 0.01 20.20 -24.29
C SER A 92 -0.62 18.82 -24.52
N ASP A 93 -1.81 18.56 -23.96
CA ASP A 93 -2.50 17.26 -24.09
C ASP A 93 -2.87 16.95 -25.54
N ILE A 94 -3.18 17.99 -26.34
CA ILE A 94 -3.52 17.87 -27.74
C ILE A 94 -2.35 18.18 -28.69
N GLY A 95 -1.12 18.28 -28.16
CA GLY A 95 0.09 18.50 -28.94
C GLY A 95 0.11 19.81 -29.70
N LEU A 96 -0.53 20.85 -29.16
CA LEU A 96 -0.56 22.20 -29.75
C LEU A 96 0.66 22.99 -29.28
N GLY A 97 1.67 23.08 -30.14
CA GLY A 97 2.84 23.91 -29.91
C GLY A 97 2.55 25.39 -30.20
N ILE A 98 3.08 26.28 -29.37
CA ILE A 98 2.83 27.70 -29.43
C ILE A 98 4.15 28.45 -29.35
N SER A 99 4.35 29.45 -30.21
CA SER A 99 5.51 30.32 -30.15
C SER A 99 5.10 31.78 -30.27
N ASN A 100 5.55 32.58 -29.33
CA ASN A 100 5.38 34.02 -29.28
C ASN A 100 6.67 34.79 -29.64
N GLU A 101 7.70 34.09 -30.12
CA GLU A 101 9.01 34.67 -30.40
C GLU A 101 8.92 35.87 -31.36
N SER A 102 8.25 35.71 -32.49
CA SER A 102 8.05 36.79 -33.48
C SER A 102 7.35 38.00 -32.89
N ARG A 103 6.38 37.79 -31.99
CA ARG A 103 5.58 38.83 -31.35
C ARG A 103 6.37 39.63 -30.32
N ILE A 104 7.14 38.97 -29.49
CA ILE A 104 7.95 39.61 -28.44
C ILE A 104 9.15 40.33 -29.06
N ASN A 105 9.77 39.78 -30.11
CA ASN A 105 10.94 40.35 -30.75
C ASN A 105 10.66 41.69 -31.42
N VAL A 106 9.43 41.95 -31.90
CA VAL A 106 9.03 43.24 -32.52
C VAL A 106 8.72 44.33 -31.50
N ILE A 107 8.57 43.97 -30.19
CA ILE A 107 8.36 44.97 -29.15
C ILE A 107 9.68 45.66 -28.86
N GLU A 108 9.76 46.96 -29.20
CA GLU A 108 10.94 47.77 -28.98
C GLU A 108 10.65 48.92 -28.02
N TYR A 109 11.70 49.31 -27.30
CA TYR A 109 11.69 50.57 -26.54
C TYR A 109 12.73 51.50 -27.15
N PRO A 110 12.34 52.23 -28.23
CA PRO A 110 13.27 52.99 -29.06
C PRO A 110 13.83 54.22 -28.31
N TRP A 111 15.02 54.70 -28.73
CA TRP A 111 15.76 55.74 -28.05
C TRP A 111 14.97 57.07 -27.94
N TYR A 112 14.15 57.44 -28.95
CA TYR A 112 13.38 58.68 -28.92
C TYR A 112 12.25 58.69 -27.87
N LEU A 113 11.76 57.54 -27.46
CA LEU A 113 10.84 57.41 -26.31
C LEU A 113 11.58 57.55 -24.99
N ARG A 114 12.86 57.18 -24.93
CA ARG A 114 13.66 57.24 -23.69
C ARG A 114 13.95 58.64 -23.18
N ILE A 115 13.77 59.66 -24.04
CA ILE A 115 13.90 61.08 -23.69
C ILE A 115 12.67 61.56 -22.90
N ILE A 116 11.53 60.92 -23.06
CA ILE A 116 10.29 61.32 -22.42
C ILE A 116 10.21 60.73 -21.03
N PRO A 117 10.23 61.54 -19.94
CA PRO A 117 10.14 61.02 -18.61
C PRO A 117 8.94 60.09 -18.42
N THR A 118 9.10 58.98 -17.71
CA THR A 118 8.09 57.93 -17.42
C THR A 118 7.62 57.09 -18.61
N SER A 119 8.18 57.29 -19.83
CA SER A 119 7.79 56.52 -21.00
C SER A 119 7.96 55.01 -20.84
N ILE A 120 8.91 54.58 -20.04
CA ILE A 120 9.13 53.16 -19.69
C ILE A 120 7.87 52.48 -19.06
N LEU A 121 6.97 53.27 -18.46
CA LEU A 121 5.75 52.75 -17.83
C LEU A 121 4.61 52.55 -18.83
N TRP A 122 4.55 53.36 -19.87
CA TRP A 122 3.42 53.36 -20.82
C TRP A 122 3.78 52.88 -22.23
N SER A 123 5.06 52.88 -22.61
CA SER A 123 5.47 52.45 -23.96
C SER A 123 5.13 51.00 -24.27
N GLY A 124 5.01 50.15 -23.25
CA GLY A 124 4.56 48.75 -23.41
C GLY A 124 3.11 48.60 -23.89
N PHE A 125 2.24 49.60 -23.61
CA PHE A 125 0.85 49.60 -24.09
C PHE A 125 0.72 50.02 -25.55
N ILE A 126 1.62 50.87 -26.04
CA ILE A 126 1.56 51.40 -27.42
C ILE A 126 2.16 50.39 -28.39
N ASN A 127 3.12 49.62 -27.97
CA ASN A 127 3.87 48.69 -28.82
C ASN A 127 3.42 47.22 -28.65
N ALA A 128 2.20 46.99 -28.13
CA ALA A 128 1.64 45.64 -28.03
C ALA A 128 1.50 45.01 -29.43
N PRO A 129 1.91 43.78 -29.65
CA PRO A 129 1.81 43.14 -30.96
C PRO A 129 0.35 42.86 -31.32
N ASN A 130 -0.05 43.25 -32.54
CA ASN A 130 -1.40 42.96 -33.07
C ASN A 130 -1.53 41.54 -33.66
N ALA A 131 -0.42 40.85 -33.91
CA ALA A 131 -0.43 39.49 -34.46
C ALA A 131 -0.65 38.45 -33.36
N GLY A 132 -1.37 37.39 -33.65
CA GLY A 132 -1.51 36.24 -32.78
C GLY A 132 -0.23 35.38 -32.69
N PRO A 133 -0.14 34.42 -31.77
CA PRO A 133 0.97 33.48 -31.69
C PRO A 133 1.03 32.58 -32.94
N THR A 134 2.21 32.01 -33.17
CA THR A 134 2.38 30.98 -34.19
C THR A 134 2.05 29.64 -33.58
N TYR A 135 1.17 28.87 -34.23
CA TYR A 135 0.76 27.54 -33.78
C TYR A 135 1.44 26.45 -34.60
N THR A 136 1.93 25.45 -33.94
CA THR A 136 2.34 24.16 -34.52
C THR A 136 1.34 23.10 -34.06
N ARG A 137 0.66 22.45 -35.02
CA ARG A 137 -0.42 21.50 -34.74
C ARG A 137 0.06 20.07 -34.98
N ASN A 138 -0.12 19.21 -33.98
CA ASN A 138 0.20 17.79 -34.09
C ASN A 138 -1.10 16.98 -34.18
N GLU A 139 -1.50 16.62 -35.41
CA GLU A 139 -2.73 15.87 -35.67
C GLU A 139 -2.74 14.51 -34.94
N VAL A 140 -1.61 13.81 -34.89
CA VAL A 140 -1.49 12.51 -34.23
C VAL A 140 -1.74 12.65 -32.71
N ALA A 141 -1.30 13.73 -32.10
CA ALA A 141 -1.55 13.97 -30.68
C ALA A 141 -3.03 14.22 -30.38
N VAL A 142 -3.72 14.95 -31.24
CA VAL A 142 -5.17 15.15 -31.14
C VAL A 142 -5.91 13.83 -31.30
N ASP A 143 -5.52 13.03 -32.30
CA ASP A 143 -6.12 11.71 -32.53
C ASP A 143 -5.94 10.79 -31.33
N ASN A 144 -4.72 10.67 -30.81
CA ASN A 144 -4.43 9.87 -29.61
C ASN A 144 -5.23 10.37 -28.38
N TYR A 145 -5.38 11.68 -28.23
CA TYR A 145 -6.18 12.24 -27.16
C TYR A 145 -7.65 11.83 -27.28
N LEU A 146 -8.22 11.99 -28.46
CA LEU A 146 -9.64 11.66 -28.73
C LEU A 146 -9.90 10.17 -28.62
N ASP A 147 -9.00 9.33 -29.13
CA ASP A 147 -9.08 7.86 -29.01
C ASP A 147 -9.02 7.42 -27.53
N GLY A 148 -8.19 8.07 -26.73
CA GLY A 148 -8.10 7.82 -25.29
C GLY A 148 -9.36 8.23 -24.51
N GLN A 149 -10.14 9.20 -25.01
CA GLN A 149 -11.37 9.67 -24.37
C GLN A 149 -12.63 8.93 -24.85
N PHE A 150 -12.71 8.60 -26.13
CA PHE A 150 -13.94 8.11 -26.76
C PHE A 150 -13.79 6.78 -27.50
N GLY A 151 -12.55 6.29 -27.73
CA GLY A 151 -12.31 5.16 -28.62
C GLY A 151 -12.82 5.44 -30.03
N ASP A 152 -13.39 4.43 -30.67
CA ASP A 152 -13.87 4.51 -32.05
C ASP A 152 -15.14 5.35 -32.25
N SER A 153 -15.83 5.74 -31.17
CA SER A 153 -17.13 6.45 -31.25
C SER A 153 -17.33 7.47 -30.14
N CYS A 154 -17.62 8.70 -30.50
CA CYS A 154 -17.98 9.75 -29.57
C CYS A 154 -19.39 9.52 -29.00
N ASN A 155 -19.52 8.63 -28.06
CA ASN A 155 -20.74 8.36 -27.30
C ASN A 155 -20.61 8.91 -25.88
N ILE A 156 -21.44 9.91 -25.57
CA ILE A 156 -21.45 10.60 -24.29
C ILE A 156 -22.68 10.12 -23.51
N PRO A 157 -22.53 9.39 -22.41
CA PRO A 157 -23.68 9.01 -21.59
C PRO A 157 -24.30 10.25 -20.95
N PRO A 158 -25.65 10.37 -20.92
CA PRO A 158 -26.29 11.41 -20.16
C PRO A 158 -26.00 11.26 -18.67
N ARG A 159 -25.84 12.37 -17.97
CA ARG A 159 -25.70 12.40 -16.51
C ARG A 159 -26.93 13.05 -15.91
N ASP A 160 -27.58 12.33 -15.02
CA ASP A 160 -28.74 12.83 -14.29
C ASP A 160 -28.37 13.98 -13.33
N ALA A 161 -29.30 14.87 -13.10
CA ALA A 161 -29.21 15.84 -12.03
C ALA A 161 -29.19 15.14 -10.67
N SER A 162 -28.49 15.71 -9.72
CA SER A 162 -28.41 15.21 -8.36
C SER A 162 -28.48 16.38 -7.36
N LEU A 163 -28.33 16.06 -6.08
CA LEU A 163 -28.22 17.05 -5.02
C LEU A 163 -26.94 16.82 -4.24
N ARG A 164 -26.45 17.88 -3.65
CA ARG A 164 -25.37 17.83 -2.66
C ARG A 164 -25.68 18.73 -1.46
N ALA A 165 -25.21 18.33 -0.29
CA ALA A 165 -25.30 19.16 0.90
C ALA A 165 -24.30 20.32 0.81
N ASN A 166 -24.78 21.55 1.07
CA ASN A 166 -23.95 22.73 1.21
C ASN A 166 -24.47 23.62 2.34
N LYS A 167 -23.65 23.80 3.38
CA LYS A 167 -23.93 24.68 4.54
C LYS A 167 -25.35 24.54 5.14
N GLY A 168 -25.84 23.29 5.22
CA GLY A 168 -27.14 22.98 5.81
C GLY A 168 -28.34 23.10 4.86
N SER A 169 -28.11 23.28 3.58
CA SER A 169 -29.08 23.23 2.48
C SER A 169 -28.70 22.22 1.42
N LEU A 170 -29.61 21.94 0.49
CA LEU A 170 -29.37 21.10 -0.68
C LEU A 170 -29.22 21.97 -1.92
N GLU A 171 -28.14 21.76 -2.67
CA GLU A 171 -27.88 22.42 -3.95
C GLU A 171 -27.99 21.42 -5.09
N VAL A 172 -28.52 21.87 -6.22
CA VAL A 172 -28.61 21.04 -7.43
C VAL A 172 -27.22 20.88 -8.06
N VAL A 173 -26.85 19.66 -8.32
CA VAL A 173 -25.76 19.30 -9.24
C VAL A 173 -26.41 19.10 -10.60
N SER A 174 -26.09 19.97 -11.56
CA SER A 174 -26.77 20.01 -12.85
C SER A 174 -26.61 18.73 -13.64
N SER A 175 -27.70 18.39 -14.34
CA SER A 175 -27.72 17.30 -15.31
C SER A 175 -26.90 17.65 -16.55
N GLN A 176 -26.55 16.63 -17.31
CA GLN A 176 -25.84 16.78 -18.57
C GLN A 176 -26.51 15.91 -19.63
N SER A 177 -26.92 16.52 -20.76
CA SER A 177 -27.35 15.74 -21.91
C SER A 177 -26.20 14.92 -22.46
N GLY A 178 -26.48 13.68 -22.79
CA GLY A 178 -25.58 12.80 -23.52
C GLY A 178 -25.93 12.78 -25.00
N GLY A 179 -25.32 11.85 -25.70
CA GLY A 179 -25.62 11.58 -27.12
C GLY A 179 -24.39 11.27 -27.95
N ASN A 180 -24.59 11.14 -29.23
CA ASN A 180 -23.50 10.91 -30.16
C ASN A 180 -23.01 12.24 -30.74
N CYS A 181 -21.72 12.49 -30.71
CA CYS A 181 -21.10 13.64 -31.36
C CYS A 181 -20.40 13.22 -32.65
N ASN A 182 -20.17 14.21 -33.53
CA ASN A 182 -19.32 14.01 -34.68
C ASN A 182 -17.85 14.23 -34.28
N ILE A 183 -17.10 13.15 -34.08
CA ILE A 183 -15.70 13.19 -33.65
C ILE A 183 -14.81 13.98 -34.63
N ASN A 184 -15.13 13.96 -35.92
CA ASN A 184 -14.37 14.72 -36.92
C ASN A 184 -14.56 16.25 -36.76
N VAL A 185 -15.74 16.67 -36.34
CA VAL A 185 -15.99 18.11 -36.03
C VAL A 185 -15.19 18.49 -34.79
N LEU A 186 -15.27 17.70 -33.75
CA LEU A 186 -14.47 17.93 -32.52
C LEU A 186 -12.97 17.98 -32.81
N ARG A 187 -12.47 17.04 -33.63
CA ARG A 187 -11.08 17.02 -34.10
C ARG A 187 -10.70 18.32 -34.81
N GLN A 188 -11.52 18.77 -35.75
CA GLN A 188 -11.27 20.01 -36.49
C GLN A 188 -11.29 21.24 -35.59
N ASP A 189 -12.23 21.30 -34.65
CA ASP A 189 -12.35 22.41 -33.71
C ASP A 189 -11.13 22.48 -32.78
N LEU A 190 -10.65 21.35 -32.26
CA LEU A 190 -9.41 21.26 -31.47
C LEU A 190 -8.17 21.66 -32.28
N LEU A 191 -8.09 21.24 -33.54
CA LEU A 191 -6.99 21.61 -34.44
C LEU A 191 -7.03 23.09 -34.88
N SER A 192 -8.20 23.71 -34.91
CA SER A 192 -8.36 25.09 -35.41
C SER A 192 -8.43 26.13 -34.30
N ILE A 193 -8.55 25.73 -33.03
CA ILE A 193 -8.75 26.67 -31.93
C ILE A 193 -7.61 27.68 -31.81
N GLY A 194 -8.00 28.95 -31.65
CA GLY A 194 -7.10 30.03 -31.25
C GLY A 194 -7.19 30.21 -29.73
N LEU A 195 -6.07 29.99 -29.03
CA LEU A 195 -6.04 30.07 -27.58
C LEU A 195 -5.86 31.51 -27.07
N HIS A 196 -6.41 31.73 -25.89
CA HIS A 196 -6.13 32.88 -25.05
C HIS A 196 -5.47 32.39 -23.76
N PRO A 197 -4.33 32.97 -23.32
CA PRO A 197 -3.63 32.53 -22.12
C PRO A 197 -4.37 32.93 -20.84
N VAL A 198 -5.26 33.90 -20.92
CA VAL A 198 -6.12 34.39 -19.83
C VAL A 198 -7.56 34.38 -20.30
N GLY A 199 -8.42 33.68 -19.57
CA GLY A 199 -9.84 33.53 -19.90
C GLY A 199 -10.21 32.11 -20.29
N GLU A 200 -11.45 31.90 -20.68
CA GLU A 200 -11.99 30.59 -21.08
C GLU A 200 -11.81 30.38 -22.60
N ASN A 201 -11.16 29.27 -22.96
CA ASN A 201 -11.11 28.78 -24.33
C ASN A 201 -12.23 27.75 -24.49
N ARG A 202 -13.28 28.09 -25.23
CA ARG A 202 -14.52 27.31 -25.29
C ARG A 202 -14.74 26.68 -26.66
N ILE A 203 -15.07 25.41 -26.68
CA ILE A 203 -15.58 24.68 -27.85
C ILE A 203 -16.95 24.12 -27.48
N ASN A 204 -17.95 24.31 -28.37
CA ASN A 204 -19.28 23.74 -28.20
C ASN A 204 -19.53 22.76 -29.35
N ILE A 205 -19.73 21.51 -29.01
CA ILE A 205 -19.98 20.41 -29.94
C ILE A 205 -21.47 20.09 -29.94
N ALA A 206 -22.09 20.11 -31.11
CA ALA A 206 -23.45 19.64 -31.26
C ALA A 206 -23.50 18.12 -31.08
N VAL A 207 -24.45 17.65 -30.30
CA VAL A 207 -24.72 16.21 -30.10
C VAL A 207 -26.15 15.89 -30.53
N GLN A 208 -26.36 14.63 -30.91
CA GLN A 208 -27.72 14.12 -31.05
C GLN A 208 -28.21 13.79 -29.62
N ASP A 209 -29.00 14.68 -29.06
CA ASP A 209 -29.30 14.70 -27.62
C ASP A 209 -29.97 13.41 -27.13
N VAL A 210 -29.36 12.82 -26.11
CA VAL A 210 -30.02 11.89 -25.20
C VAL A 210 -30.21 12.64 -23.89
N LEU A 211 -31.45 12.89 -23.53
CA LEU A 211 -31.79 13.67 -22.36
C LEU A 211 -31.50 12.86 -21.08
N PRO A 212 -31.08 13.50 -19.99
CA PRO A 212 -30.98 12.87 -18.68
C PRO A 212 -32.36 12.44 -18.20
N THR A 213 -32.40 11.35 -17.46
CA THR A 213 -33.68 10.83 -16.90
C THR A 213 -34.16 11.70 -15.75
N VAL A 214 -33.24 12.25 -14.96
CA VAL A 214 -33.55 13.23 -13.91
C VAL A 214 -33.02 14.58 -14.34
N THR A 215 -33.95 15.53 -14.51
CA THR A 215 -33.62 16.91 -14.92
C THR A 215 -33.30 17.80 -13.70
N ASP A 216 -32.67 18.95 -13.93
CA ASP A 216 -32.40 19.96 -12.90
C ASP A 216 -33.65 20.41 -12.16
N ASP A 217 -34.77 20.56 -12.88
CA ASP A 217 -36.05 20.98 -12.28
C ASP A 217 -36.61 19.86 -11.36
N MET A 218 -36.52 18.61 -11.79
CA MET A 218 -36.91 17.47 -10.93
C MET A 218 -36.06 17.39 -9.67
N ALA A 219 -34.75 17.55 -9.80
CA ALA A 219 -33.83 17.58 -8.65
C ALA A 219 -34.11 18.76 -7.71
N ARG A 220 -34.39 19.95 -8.28
CA ARG A 220 -34.74 21.15 -7.51
C ARG A 220 -36.05 20.94 -6.72
N GLN A 221 -37.08 20.43 -7.37
CA GLN A 221 -38.36 20.16 -6.73
C GLN A 221 -38.21 19.13 -5.61
N PHE A 222 -37.50 18.04 -5.88
CA PHE A 222 -37.22 17.01 -4.88
C PHE A 222 -36.44 17.58 -3.70
N GLY A 223 -35.43 18.44 -3.93
CA GLY A 223 -34.65 19.10 -2.90
C GLY A 223 -35.49 20.00 -2.01
N VAL A 224 -36.39 20.80 -2.60
CA VAL A 224 -37.34 21.67 -1.84
C VAL A 224 -38.28 20.81 -1.00
N ASP A 225 -38.87 19.77 -1.57
CA ASP A 225 -39.81 18.88 -0.85
C ASP A 225 -39.10 18.17 0.31
N LEU A 226 -37.88 17.68 0.10
CA LEU A 226 -37.08 17.04 1.14
C LEU A 226 -36.66 18.02 2.25
N GLN A 227 -36.22 19.24 1.90
CA GLN A 227 -35.90 20.27 2.88
C GLN A 227 -37.13 20.66 3.72
N ASN A 228 -38.30 20.74 3.12
CA ASN A 228 -39.54 21.02 3.85
C ASN A 228 -39.89 19.86 4.81
N LYS A 229 -39.80 18.61 4.36
CA LYS A 229 -40.07 17.44 5.21
C LYS A 229 -39.11 17.34 6.40
N LEU A 230 -37.84 17.71 6.19
CA LEU A 230 -36.77 17.62 7.19
C LEU A 230 -36.53 18.92 7.98
N SER A 231 -37.33 19.97 7.75
CA SER A 231 -37.12 21.27 8.37
C SER A 231 -37.00 21.24 9.91
N ASN A 232 -37.72 20.29 10.54
CA ASN A 232 -37.67 20.08 11.99
C ASN A 232 -36.68 18.99 12.44
N GLY A 233 -35.87 18.43 11.48
CA GLY A 233 -35.01 17.28 11.74
C GLY A 233 -35.78 15.98 11.96
N ILE A 234 -35.10 14.96 12.46
CA ILE A 234 -35.66 13.65 12.81
C ILE A 234 -35.38 13.40 14.30
N LEU A 235 -36.43 13.11 15.06
CA LEU A 235 -36.26 12.64 16.44
C LEU A 235 -35.96 11.15 16.42
N VAL A 236 -34.83 10.76 17.02
CA VAL A 236 -34.40 9.38 17.18
C VAL A 236 -34.54 9.03 18.67
N GLU A 237 -35.25 7.94 18.98
CA GLU A 237 -35.53 7.59 20.37
C GLU A 237 -35.44 6.12 20.70
N SER A 238 -35.00 5.79 21.93
CA SER A 238 -35.04 4.45 22.50
C SER A 238 -35.08 4.54 24.03
N GLY A 239 -36.17 4.18 24.63
CA GLY A 239 -36.36 4.30 26.06
C GLY A 239 -36.19 5.74 26.57
N ALA A 240 -35.17 5.99 27.38
CA ALA A 240 -34.86 7.33 27.92
C ALA A 240 -34.07 8.23 26.97
N ILE A 241 -33.54 7.66 25.87
CA ILE A 241 -32.74 8.40 24.92
C ILE A 241 -33.66 9.08 23.91
N ARG A 242 -33.49 10.40 23.78
CA ARG A 242 -34.19 11.23 22.80
C ARG A 242 -33.20 12.19 22.19
N GLN A 243 -32.86 11.98 20.93
CA GLN A 243 -31.89 12.80 20.20
C GLN A 243 -32.54 13.36 18.93
N LEU A 244 -32.55 14.67 18.81
CA LEU A 244 -32.97 15.36 17.60
C LEU A 244 -31.76 15.49 16.68
N VAL A 245 -31.85 14.87 15.49
CA VAL A 245 -30.86 15.02 14.41
C VAL A 245 -31.32 16.13 13.49
N SER A 246 -30.52 17.19 13.36
CA SER A 246 -30.88 18.36 12.55
C SER A 246 -30.92 18.06 11.05
N ALA A 247 -31.66 18.83 10.28
CA ALA A 247 -31.68 18.74 8.82
C ALA A 247 -30.27 18.88 8.21
N ALA A 248 -29.45 19.78 8.75
CA ALA A 248 -28.09 20.00 8.27
C ALA A 248 -27.20 18.76 8.41
N GLU A 249 -27.32 18.03 9.52
CA GLU A 249 -26.63 16.75 9.72
C GLU A 249 -27.15 15.68 8.76
N LEU A 250 -28.48 15.55 8.64
CA LEU A 250 -29.12 14.56 7.77
C LEU A 250 -28.68 14.71 6.31
N PHE A 251 -28.62 15.97 5.81
CA PHE A 251 -28.17 16.21 4.43
C PHE A 251 -26.72 15.78 4.19
N GLN A 252 -25.85 15.86 5.20
CA GLN A 252 -24.46 15.39 5.06
C GLN A 252 -24.36 13.87 4.89
N TRP A 253 -25.35 13.13 5.37
CA TRP A 253 -25.36 11.67 5.31
C TRP A 253 -26.07 11.12 4.07
N MET A 254 -26.75 11.97 3.27
CA MET A 254 -27.52 11.52 2.13
C MET A 254 -26.63 11.30 0.90
N ASP A 255 -26.85 10.17 0.24
CA ASP A 255 -26.43 9.88 -1.11
C ASP A 255 -27.68 9.95 -2.02
N PHE A 256 -27.63 10.83 -3.03
CA PHE A 256 -28.74 11.03 -3.93
C PHE A 256 -28.54 10.15 -5.18
N VAL A 257 -29.52 9.33 -5.48
CA VAL A 257 -29.46 8.33 -6.55
C VAL A 257 -30.71 8.37 -7.42
N PRO A 258 -30.60 8.24 -8.75
CA PRO A 258 -31.76 8.08 -9.62
C PRO A 258 -32.37 6.68 -9.45
N ARG A 259 -33.70 6.64 -9.28
CA ARG A 259 -34.50 5.40 -9.22
C ARG A 259 -35.78 5.60 -9.99
N ASP A 260 -36.09 4.71 -10.92
CA ASP A 260 -37.33 4.72 -11.72
C ASP A 260 -37.65 6.09 -12.35
N GLY A 261 -36.62 6.77 -12.86
CA GLY A 261 -36.77 8.07 -13.51
C GLY A 261 -37.01 9.25 -12.56
N ARG A 262 -36.76 9.08 -11.27
CA ARG A 262 -36.87 10.10 -10.23
C ARG A 262 -35.61 10.13 -9.38
N LEU A 263 -35.37 11.26 -8.74
CA LEU A 263 -34.33 11.36 -7.71
C LEU A 263 -34.85 10.74 -6.40
N ASP A 264 -34.06 9.90 -5.79
CA ASP A 264 -34.27 9.34 -4.45
C ASP A 264 -32.98 9.51 -3.62
N TYR A 265 -33.00 9.12 -2.37
CA TYR A 265 -31.84 9.17 -1.49
C TYR A 265 -31.73 7.94 -0.61
N ASP A 266 -30.50 7.66 -0.20
CA ASP A 266 -30.19 6.74 0.89
C ASP A 266 -29.34 7.47 1.94
N PHE A 267 -29.47 7.05 3.20
CA PHE A 267 -28.55 7.49 4.23
C PHE A 267 -27.27 6.66 4.18
N ASN A 268 -26.14 7.34 4.16
CA ASN A 268 -24.82 6.72 4.20
C ASN A 268 -24.44 6.38 5.64
N ALA A 269 -24.36 5.09 5.95
CA ALA A 269 -24.08 4.61 7.30
C ALA A 269 -22.70 5.04 7.82
N GLU A 270 -21.69 5.09 6.97
CA GLU A 270 -20.34 5.49 7.35
C GLU A 270 -20.29 6.95 7.81
N ARG A 271 -20.90 7.86 7.05
CA ARG A 271 -20.98 9.28 7.39
C ARG A 271 -21.80 9.53 8.65
N ALA A 272 -22.90 8.78 8.84
CA ALA A 272 -23.74 8.90 10.02
C ALA A 272 -23.08 8.32 11.29
N THR A 273 -22.21 7.33 11.14
CA THR A 273 -21.59 6.61 12.28
C THR A 273 -20.83 7.54 13.22
N ALA A 274 -20.10 8.52 12.70
CA ALA A 274 -19.38 9.48 13.55
C ALA A 274 -20.29 10.26 14.49
N TYR A 275 -21.44 10.71 13.98
CA TYR A 275 -22.45 11.40 14.78
C TYR A 275 -23.09 10.47 15.82
N PHE A 276 -23.49 9.28 15.42
CA PHE A 276 -24.10 8.31 16.31
C PHE A 276 -23.15 7.86 17.43
N ASN A 277 -21.87 7.64 17.10
CA ASN A 277 -20.87 7.28 18.10
C ASN A 277 -20.70 8.35 19.17
N THR A 278 -20.78 9.63 18.79
CA THR A 278 -20.63 10.73 19.73
C THR A 278 -21.89 10.97 20.58
N ASN A 279 -23.09 10.85 19.98
CA ASN A 279 -24.31 11.35 20.60
C ASN A 279 -25.22 10.25 21.17
N ILE A 280 -25.11 9.00 20.68
CA ILE A 280 -26.08 7.94 21.03
C ILE A 280 -25.37 6.64 21.45
N ALA A 281 -24.35 6.20 20.69
CA ALA A 281 -23.79 4.85 20.83
C ALA A 281 -23.26 4.55 22.23
N LEU A 282 -22.61 5.52 22.88
CA LEU A 282 -22.06 5.33 24.24
C LEU A 282 -23.13 5.01 25.28
N SER A 283 -24.31 5.56 25.15
CA SER A 283 -25.43 5.32 26.08
C SER A 283 -26.13 3.99 25.82
N MET A 284 -25.96 3.41 24.65
CA MET A 284 -26.55 2.12 24.23
C MET A 284 -25.57 0.97 24.34
N TYR A 285 -24.27 1.27 24.42
CA TYR A 285 -23.24 0.26 24.42
C TYR A 285 -23.21 -0.53 25.73
N VAL A 286 -23.31 -1.84 25.61
CA VAL A 286 -23.02 -2.79 26.68
C VAL A 286 -21.82 -3.62 26.24
N LYS A 287 -20.72 -3.51 26.99
CA LYS A 287 -19.50 -4.24 26.69
C LYS A 287 -19.78 -5.75 26.71
N PRO A 288 -19.41 -6.51 25.69
CA PRO A 288 -19.50 -7.95 25.75
C PRO A 288 -18.56 -8.51 26.83
N GLY A 289 -18.98 -9.59 27.46
CA GLY A 289 -18.15 -10.38 28.34
C GLY A 289 -17.08 -11.16 27.56
N THR A 290 -16.36 -12.02 28.26
CA THR A 290 -15.41 -12.95 27.65
C THR A 290 -15.86 -14.36 27.93
N THR A 291 -16.09 -15.15 26.86
CA THR A 291 -16.25 -16.60 26.98
C THR A 291 -14.84 -17.20 27.13
N THR A 292 -14.61 -17.87 28.24
CA THR A 292 -13.36 -18.59 28.49
C THR A 292 -13.59 -20.07 28.19
N ILE A 293 -12.82 -20.61 27.26
CA ILE A 293 -12.84 -22.01 26.88
C ILE A 293 -11.52 -22.65 27.33
N THR A 294 -11.60 -23.59 28.28
CA THR A 294 -10.45 -24.35 28.71
C THR A 294 -10.40 -25.64 27.90
N THR A 295 -9.23 -25.92 27.32
CA THR A 295 -9.03 -27.13 26.52
C THR A 295 -7.83 -27.92 27.02
N MET A 296 -7.92 -29.24 26.88
CA MET A 296 -6.79 -30.17 26.99
C MET A 296 -6.68 -30.91 25.66
N ASP A 297 -5.54 -30.84 25.00
CA ASP A 297 -5.30 -31.47 23.69
C ASP A 297 -6.40 -31.09 22.64
N PHE A 298 -6.78 -29.79 22.63
CA PHE A 298 -7.88 -29.20 21.87
C PHE A 298 -9.30 -29.66 22.25
N ILE A 299 -9.45 -30.61 23.15
CA ILE A 299 -10.76 -31.05 23.64
C ILE A 299 -11.23 -30.07 24.72
N GLU A 300 -12.41 -29.51 24.55
CA GLU A 300 -13.02 -28.62 25.54
C GLU A 300 -13.28 -29.38 26.84
N THR A 301 -12.68 -28.89 27.93
CA THR A 301 -12.85 -29.48 29.28
C THR A 301 -13.73 -28.61 30.17
N SER A 302 -13.80 -27.30 29.88
CA SER A 302 -14.64 -26.36 30.60
C SER A 302 -14.96 -25.16 29.72
N ARG A 303 -16.13 -24.59 29.95
CA ARG A 303 -16.60 -23.37 29.30
C ARG A 303 -17.26 -22.46 30.33
N ILE A 304 -16.85 -21.20 30.32
CA ILE A 304 -17.52 -20.12 31.06
C ILE A 304 -17.97 -19.10 30.03
N ASP A 305 -19.28 -19.03 29.79
CA ASP A 305 -19.83 -18.14 28.77
C ASP A 305 -19.80 -16.69 29.24
N GLY A 306 -19.31 -15.81 28.38
CA GLY A 306 -19.38 -14.36 28.55
C GLY A 306 -20.78 -13.84 28.26
N ALA A 307 -21.15 -12.75 28.90
CA ALA A 307 -22.40 -12.06 28.58
C ALA A 307 -22.36 -11.47 27.17
N VAL A 308 -23.47 -11.60 26.44
CA VAL A 308 -23.67 -10.92 25.16
C VAL A 308 -23.72 -9.42 25.38
N GLY A 309 -22.90 -8.68 24.65
CA GLY A 309 -22.91 -7.24 24.63
C GLY A 309 -24.02 -6.68 23.72
N ARG A 310 -24.09 -5.36 23.66
CA ARG A 310 -25.02 -4.65 22.79
C ARG A 310 -24.35 -3.42 22.20
N SER A 311 -24.55 -3.17 20.93
CA SER A 311 -24.12 -1.96 20.23
C SER A 311 -25.27 -1.37 19.43
N LEU A 312 -25.10 -0.13 18.99
CA LEU A 312 -26.02 0.52 18.08
C LEU A 312 -25.94 -0.16 16.71
N ASP A 313 -27.09 -0.50 16.13
CA ASP A 313 -27.22 -0.86 14.72
C ASP A 313 -27.54 0.40 13.92
N VAL A 314 -26.48 1.00 13.37
CA VAL A 314 -26.60 2.25 12.61
C VAL A 314 -27.44 2.05 11.36
N ALA A 315 -27.24 0.96 10.62
CA ALA A 315 -27.92 0.72 9.36
C ALA A 315 -29.45 0.58 9.57
N SER A 316 -29.86 -0.25 10.52
CA SER A 316 -31.29 -0.42 10.84
C SER A 316 -31.89 0.85 11.43
N THR A 317 -31.13 1.62 12.20
CA THR A 317 -31.60 2.92 12.73
C THR A 317 -31.83 3.91 11.60
N LEU A 318 -30.91 4.00 10.61
CA LEU A 318 -31.05 4.86 9.44
C LEU A 318 -32.21 4.45 8.53
N ALA A 319 -32.47 3.15 8.39
CA ALA A 319 -33.65 2.66 7.67
C ALA A 319 -34.94 3.16 8.33
N GLY A 320 -35.06 3.03 9.66
CA GLY A 320 -36.18 3.57 10.43
C GLY A 320 -36.31 5.08 10.33
N MET A 321 -35.18 5.81 10.26
CA MET A 321 -35.19 7.25 10.03
C MET A 321 -35.71 7.60 8.63
N LYS A 322 -35.35 6.83 7.59
CA LYS A 322 -35.88 7.02 6.22
C LYS A 322 -37.40 6.81 6.18
N ASP A 323 -37.88 5.80 6.87
CA ASP A 323 -39.32 5.55 6.98
C ASP A 323 -40.05 6.68 7.71
N SER A 324 -39.46 7.24 8.76
CA SER A 324 -40.06 8.35 9.52
C SER A 324 -40.19 9.65 8.69
N VAL A 325 -39.36 9.88 7.72
CA VAL A 325 -39.46 11.03 6.79
C VAL A 325 -40.75 10.96 5.97
N ASN A 326 -41.23 9.77 5.64
CA ASN A 326 -42.43 9.57 4.82
C ASN A 326 -43.69 9.37 5.66
N GLY A 327 -43.58 8.74 6.83
CA GLY A 327 -44.70 8.37 7.68
C GLY A 327 -44.96 9.34 8.85
N GLY A 328 -44.03 10.22 9.16
CA GLY A 328 -44.05 11.05 10.38
C GLY A 328 -43.75 10.26 11.65
N GLY A 329 -43.34 10.96 12.71
CA GLY A 329 -43.02 10.37 14.00
C GLY A 329 -41.52 10.24 14.28
N ALA A 330 -41.21 9.70 15.45
CA ALA A 330 -39.83 9.43 15.85
C ALA A 330 -39.31 8.12 15.25
N ALA A 331 -38.05 8.10 14.88
CA ALA A 331 -37.38 6.86 14.47
C ALA A 331 -36.85 6.10 15.70
N ALA A 332 -37.06 4.79 15.73
CA ALA A 332 -36.54 3.95 16.81
C ALA A 332 -35.02 3.73 16.64
N VAL A 333 -34.29 3.85 17.74
CA VAL A 333 -32.89 3.40 17.80
C VAL A 333 -32.86 1.87 17.84
N VAL A 334 -32.20 1.28 16.90
CA VAL A 334 -32.04 -0.17 16.82
C VAL A 334 -30.69 -0.58 17.41
N THR A 335 -30.67 -1.67 18.16
CA THR A 335 -29.45 -2.23 18.71
C THR A 335 -29.22 -3.64 18.21
N MET A 336 -27.94 -3.99 18.04
CA MET A 336 -27.51 -5.33 17.68
C MET A 336 -26.75 -6.00 18.82
N ALA A 337 -26.87 -7.32 18.90
CA ALA A 337 -26.09 -8.12 19.83
C ALA A 337 -24.62 -8.13 19.43
N VAL A 338 -23.73 -7.98 20.41
CA VAL A 338 -22.29 -8.14 20.23
C VAL A 338 -21.88 -9.43 20.94
N PRO A 339 -21.37 -10.44 20.20
CA PRO A 339 -20.99 -11.70 20.82
C PRO A 339 -19.85 -11.49 21.81
N PRO A 340 -19.74 -12.36 22.83
CA PRO A 340 -18.61 -12.36 23.76
C PRO A 340 -17.29 -12.56 23.03
N LEU A 341 -16.23 -11.98 23.55
CA LEU A 341 -14.87 -12.29 23.12
C LEU A 341 -14.54 -13.74 23.53
N ILE A 342 -13.80 -14.45 22.68
CA ILE A 342 -13.38 -15.82 23.01
C ILE A 342 -11.93 -15.77 23.51
N ASN A 343 -11.70 -16.37 24.67
CA ASN A 343 -10.39 -16.57 25.25
C ASN A 343 -10.16 -18.06 25.46
N TYR A 344 -9.09 -18.62 24.90
CA TYR A 344 -8.72 -20.01 25.08
C TYR A 344 -7.64 -20.13 26.15
N ILE A 345 -7.87 -20.99 27.13
CA ILE A 345 -6.87 -21.49 28.07
C ILE A 345 -6.51 -22.90 27.63
N ARG A 346 -5.36 -23.06 27.00
CA ARG A 346 -4.91 -24.33 26.44
C ARG A 346 -3.95 -25.02 27.39
N SER A 347 -4.14 -26.32 27.55
CA SER A 347 -3.24 -27.23 28.23
C SER A 347 -3.01 -28.46 27.36
N TYR A 348 -1.90 -29.13 27.58
CA TYR A 348 -1.51 -30.32 26.83
C TYR A 348 -1.19 -31.45 27.79
N SER A 349 -1.67 -32.64 27.46
CA SER A 349 -1.34 -33.83 28.23
C SER A 349 0.08 -34.32 27.91
N HIS A 350 0.64 -35.10 28.79
CA HIS A 350 1.99 -35.72 28.62
C HIS A 350 1.94 -36.96 27.71
N SER A 351 0.99 -37.05 26.81
CA SER A 351 0.79 -38.13 25.83
C SER A 351 1.28 -37.73 24.42
N ASP A 352 1.30 -38.66 23.50
CA ASP A 352 1.53 -38.41 22.06
C ASP A 352 0.57 -37.34 21.51
N VAL A 353 -0.71 -37.42 21.93
CA VAL A 353 -1.75 -36.49 21.50
C VAL A 353 -1.45 -35.08 22.02
N GLY A 354 -1.07 -34.96 23.32
CA GLY A 354 -0.78 -33.64 23.88
C GLY A 354 0.48 -33.00 23.29
N LEU A 355 1.52 -33.80 23.08
CA LEU A 355 2.74 -33.32 22.39
C LEU A 355 2.45 -32.90 20.96
N SER A 356 1.62 -33.66 20.22
CA SER A 356 1.22 -33.30 18.87
C SER A 356 0.34 -32.04 18.84
N ALA A 357 -0.57 -31.89 19.81
CA ALA A 357 -1.39 -30.70 19.96
C ALA A 357 -0.57 -29.46 20.30
N LEU A 358 0.47 -29.59 21.14
CA LEU A 358 1.41 -28.52 21.42
C LEU A 358 2.10 -28.04 20.14
N VAL A 359 2.67 -28.97 19.35
CA VAL A 359 3.38 -28.63 18.11
C VAL A 359 2.44 -27.99 17.09
N GLN A 360 1.23 -28.54 16.93
CA GLN A 360 0.22 -27.97 16.04
C GLN A 360 -0.16 -26.55 16.44
N GLN A 361 -0.37 -26.27 17.72
CA GLN A 361 -0.69 -24.92 18.19
C GLN A 361 0.51 -23.99 18.02
N TYR A 362 1.71 -24.48 18.19
CA TYR A 362 2.92 -23.71 18.01
C TYR A 362 3.07 -23.21 16.58
N ASP A 363 2.81 -24.05 15.58
CA ASP A 363 2.81 -23.68 14.17
C ASP A 363 1.76 -22.58 13.85
N VAL A 364 0.58 -22.66 14.49
CA VAL A 364 -0.48 -21.64 14.32
C VAL A 364 -0.10 -20.28 14.94
N ASP A 365 0.65 -20.31 16.06
CA ASP A 365 0.95 -19.10 16.83
C ASP A 365 2.25 -18.40 16.36
N HIS A 366 3.02 -18.99 15.46
CA HIS A 366 4.33 -18.48 15.01
C HIS A 366 4.40 -18.38 13.47
N ASP A 367 5.18 -17.43 13.01
CA ASP A 367 5.43 -17.25 11.58
C ASP A 367 6.29 -18.39 10.99
N GLY A 368 6.06 -18.69 9.73
CA GLY A 368 6.72 -19.75 9.00
C GLY A 368 5.92 -21.04 8.94
N SER A 369 6.55 -22.11 8.47
CA SER A 369 5.98 -23.47 8.45
C SER A 369 6.87 -24.42 9.23
N PHE A 370 6.26 -25.38 9.91
CA PHE A 370 6.95 -26.35 10.73
C PHE A 370 6.62 -27.77 10.29
N ALA A 371 7.65 -28.61 10.21
CA ALA A 371 7.54 -30.05 10.07
C ALA A 371 8.37 -30.71 11.18
N VAL A 372 7.69 -31.37 12.10
CA VAL A 372 8.30 -31.88 13.35
C VAL A 372 8.10 -33.37 13.48
N SER A 373 9.18 -34.09 13.77
CA SER A 373 9.14 -35.50 14.11
C SER A 373 9.91 -35.77 15.41
N MET A 374 9.30 -36.47 16.33
CA MET A 374 9.93 -36.91 17.61
C MET A 374 9.71 -38.39 17.85
N TYR A 375 10.77 -39.09 18.30
CA TYR A 375 10.73 -40.47 18.71
C TYR A 375 11.42 -40.64 20.05
N GLU A 376 10.71 -41.05 21.10
CA GLU A 376 11.34 -41.51 22.34
C GLU A 376 11.89 -42.92 22.17
N LEU A 377 13.18 -43.04 22.29
CA LEU A 377 13.89 -44.33 22.20
C LEU A 377 13.96 -45.07 23.54
N SER A 378 13.83 -44.30 24.63
CA SER A 378 13.68 -44.83 25.98
C SER A 378 12.72 -43.95 26.79
N GLY A 379 12.16 -44.43 27.87
CA GLY A 379 11.13 -43.74 28.64
C GLY A 379 9.72 -44.24 28.32
N ARG A 380 8.81 -43.34 27.94
CA ARG A 380 7.39 -43.68 27.67
C ARG A 380 7.15 -44.19 26.25
N GLY A 381 8.11 -44.04 25.34
CA GLY A 381 8.02 -44.50 23.96
C GLY A 381 7.09 -43.67 23.08
N ARG A 382 6.90 -42.37 23.41
CA ARG A 382 6.00 -41.46 22.72
C ARG A 382 6.55 -41.08 21.34
N ARG A 383 5.61 -40.75 20.45
CA ARG A 383 5.90 -40.31 19.08
C ARG A 383 5.06 -39.09 18.69
N VAL A 384 5.69 -38.13 18.04
CA VAL A 384 5.04 -36.96 17.48
C VAL A 384 5.34 -36.92 15.99
N GLY A 385 4.32 -36.72 15.17
CA GLY A 385 4.45 -36.41 13.76
C GLY A 385 3.53 -35.25 13.43
N TYR A 386 4.09 -34.12 13.09
CA TYR A 386 3.36 -32.95 12.60
C TYR A 386 3.98 -32.49 11.29
N ASN A 387 3.21 -32.56 10.20
CA ASN A 387 3.70 -32.34 8.85
C ASN A 387 4.98 -33.15 8.53
N ASP A 388 5.24 -34.23 9.27
CA ASP A 388 6.52 -34.92 9.32
C ASP A 388 6.88 -35.64 8.03
N THR A 389 5.91 -35.94 7.16
CA THR A 389 6.08 -36.51 5.82
C THR A 389 6.10 -35.45 4.70
N VAL A 390 6.01 -34.16 5.06
CA VAL A 390 6.13 -33.07 4.08
C VAL A 390 7.58 -32.99 3.61
N VAL A 391 7.79 -33.18 2.31
CA VAL A 391 9.10 -33.12 1.68
C VAL A 391 9.54 -31.67 1.55
N GLY A 392 10.64 -31.32 2.18
CA GLY A 392 11.24 -29.99 2.16
C GLY A 392 12.70 -29.98 1.70
N VAL A 393 13.26 -28.78 1.59
CA VAL A 393 14.70 -28.61 1.37
C VAL A 393 15.45 -29.06 2.61
N SER A 394 16.32 -30.07 2.48
CA SER A 394 17.08 -30.59 3.61
C SER A 394 18.13 -29.62 4.13
N ALA A 395 18.58 -28.67 3.31
CA ALA A 395 19.78 -27.89 3.56
C ALA A 395 20.91 -28.84 4.04
N SER A 396 21.77 -28.42 4.97
CA SER A 396 22.90 -29.27 5.40
C SER A 396 22.53 -30.47 6.27
N THR A 397 21.27 -30.73 6.59
CA THR A 397 20.89 -31.97 7.31
C THR A 397 21.06 -33.22 6.46
N TYR A 398 21.04 -33.10 5.09
CA TYR A 398 21.35 -34.25 4.21
C TYR A 398 22.73 -34.86 4.45
N LYS A 399 23.66 -34.12 5.06
CA LYS A 399 25.00 -34.58 5.41
C LYS A 399 24.98 -35.78 6.34
N LEU A 400 23.91 -35.98 7.10
CA LEU A 400 23.69 -37.19 7.89
C LEU A 400 23.58 -38.44 7.01
N PHE A 401 22.93 -38.37 5.88
CA PHE A 401 22.86 -39.48 4.92
C PHE A 401 24.19 -39.70 4.20
N VAL A 402 24.92 -38.60 3.88
CA VAL A 402 26.29 -38.73 3.34
C VAL A 402 27.21 -39.42 4.34
N ALA A 403 27.08 -39.06 5.63
CA ALA A 403 27.82 -39.72 6.71
C ALA A 403 27.47 -41.22 6.84
N TYR A 404 26.16 -41.54 6.75
CA TYR A 404 25.71 -42.94 6.73
C TYR A 404 26.33 -43.73 5.57
N SER A 405 26.26 -43.19 4.33
CA SER A 405 26.82 -43.81 3.13
C SER A 405 28.35 -43.95 3.21
N THR A 406 29.03 -42.97 3.82
CA THR A 406 30.49 -43.05 4.07
C THR A 406 30.83 -44.19 5.05
N LEU A 407 30.13 -44.25 6.16
CA LEU A 407 30.32 -45.27 7.20
C LEU A 407 30.01 -46.69 6.68
N LYS A 408 29.00 -46.84 5.83
CA LYS A 408 28.69 -48.12 5.16
C LYS A 408 29.88 -48.63 4.33
N ARG A 409 30.61 -47.72 3.68
CA ARG A 409 31.83 -48.05 2.91
C ARG A 409 33.02 -48.38 3.81
N ILE A 410 33.16 -47.68 4.92
CA ILE A 410 34.17 -47.97 5.93
C ILE A 410 33.94 -49.37 6.53
N GLU A 411 32.68 -49.68 6.95
CA GLU A 411 32.34 -51.00 7.54
C GLU A 411 32.56 -52.14 6.58
N SER A 412 32.33 -51.94 5.28
CA SER A 412 32.55 -52.95 4.26
C SER A 412 34.02 -53.06 3.81
N GLY A 413 34.91 -52.20 4.30
CA GLY A 413 36.31 -52.16 3.94
C GLY A 413 36.60 -51.66 2.52
N VAL A 414 35.58 -51.05 1.86
CA VAL A 414 35.74 -50.40 0.56
C VAL A 414 36.53 -49.11 0.68
N TRP A 415 36.34 -48.41 1.79
CA TRP A 415 37.13 -47.24 2.14
C TRP A 415 37.83 -47.42 3.50
N HIS A 416 38.97 -46.71 3.60
CA HIS A 416 39.70 -46.57 4.85
C HIS A 416 39.73 -45.11 5.29
N TRP A 417 39.77 -44.85 6.59
CA TRP A 417 39.81 -43.50 7.10
C TRP A 417 40.97 -42.66 6.56
N SER A 418 42.11 -43.30 6.30
CA SER A 418 43.30 -42.67 5.73
C SER A 418 43.31 -42.53 4.23
N ASP A 419 42.25 -42.95 3.52
CA ASP A 419 42.16 -42.74 2.08
C ASP A 419 41.99 -41.26 1.78
N SER A 420 42.67 -40.77 0.72
CA SER A 420 42.56 -39.35 0.32
C SER A 420 41.15 -39.03 -0.10
N ALA A 421 40.57 -37.98 0.50
CA ALA A 421 39.31 -37.36 0.12
C ALA A 421 39.55 -36.14 -0.77
N THR A 422 40.33 -35.18 -0.31
CA THR A 422 40.73 -33.96 -1.01
C THR A 422 42.26 -33.88 -1.07
N GLU A 423 42.83 -32.80 -1.63
CA GLU A 423 44.28 -32.56 -1.60
C GLU A 423 44.84 -32.46 -0.15
N ASP A 424 44.01 -31.85 0.76
CA ASP A 424 44.44 -31.52 2.11
C ASP A 424 43.83 -32.42 3.19
N ASN A 425 42.82 -33.25 2.87
CA ASN A 425 42.12 -34.07 3.84
C ASN A 425 42.00 -35.55 3.35
N ASP A 426 42.13 -36.45 4.29
CA ASP A 426 41.69 -37.85 4.17
C ASP A 426 40.18 -37.97 4.44
N ILE A 427 39.61 -39.15 4.29
CA ILE A 427 38.19 -39.41 4.59
C ILE A 427 37.83 -39.06 6.02
N ALA A 428 38.73 -39.33 6.99
CA ALA A 428 38.49 -38.99 8.40
C ALA A 428 38.35 -37.50 8.65
N GLY A 429 39.25 -36.68 8.06
CA GLY A 429 39.21 -35.24 8.17
C GLY A 429 37.97 -34.64 7.47
N CYS A 430 37.65 -35.11 6.25
CA CYS A 430 36.46 -34.67 5.56
C CYS A 430 35.14 -35.06 6.24
N PHE A 431 35.07 -36.24 6.85
CA PHE A 431 33.92 -36.67 7.63
C PHE A 431 33.68 -35.75 8.83
N ASP A 432 34.73 -35.43 9.57
CA ASP A 432 34.64 -34.52 10.72
C ASP A 432 34.28 -33.09 10.25
N ASN A 433 34.94 -32.57 9.24
CA ASN A 433 34.64 -31.23 8.70
C ASN A 433 33.19 -31.11 8.22
N MET A 434 32.67 -32.16 7.55
CA MET A 434 31.29 -32.20 7.07
C MET A 434 30.27 -32.14 8.20
N ILE A 435 30.45 -32.85 9.27
CA ILE A 435 29.48 -32.95 10.36
C ILE A 435 29.67 -31.81 11.37
N VAL A 436 30.92 -31.56 11.82
CA VAL A 436 31.22 -30.57 12.87
C VAL A 436 31.08 -29.13 12.38
N TRP A 437 31.65 -28.84 11.22
CA TRP A 437 31.71 -27.47 10.64
C TRP A 437 30.71 -27.26 9.51
N SER A 438 29.99 -28.32 9.16
CA SER A 438 29.08 -28.29 8.00
C SER A 438 29.78 -27.93 6.68
N ASP A 439 31.03 -28.37 6.50
CA ASP A 439 31.85 -28.05 5.34
C ASP A 439 31.23 -28.62 4.05
N ASN A 440 31.05 -27.75 3.04
CA ASN A 440 30.43 -28.12 1.77
C ASN A 440 31.43 -28.83 0.85
N TYR A 441 32.69 -28.39 0.83
CA TYR A 441 33.70 -28.96 -0.08
C TYR A 441 33.97 -30.42 0.24
N CYS A 442 34.17 -30.76 1.53
CA CYS A 442 34.27 -32.14 1.97
C CYS A 442 33.00 -32.96 1.70
N THR A 443 31.83 -32.33 1.88
CA THR A 443 30.54 -33.00 1.61
C THR A 443 30.40 -33.36 0.14
N GLU A 444 30.63 -32.42 -0.77
CA GLU A 444 30.54 -32.61 -2.20
C GLU A 444 31.53 -33.66 -2.68
N THR A 445 32.78 -33.59 -2.20
CA THR A 445 33.80 -34.60 -2.52
C THR A 445 33.39 -35.99 -2.09
N LEU A 446 32.85 -36.16 -0.87
CA LEU A 446 32.37 -37.47 -0.42
C LEU A 446 31.15 -37.92 -1.22
N MET A 447 30.22 -37.00 -1.52
CA MET A 447 29.02 -37.29 -2.30
C MET A 447 29.37 -37.70 -3.76
N GLU A 448 30.32 -37.03 -4.38
CA GLU A 448 30.81 -37.41 -5.74
C GLU A 448 31.43 -38.81 -5.75
N LYS A 449 32.22 -39.12 -4.71
CA LYS A 449 32.80 -40.49 -4.56
C LYS A 449 31.74 -41.56 -4.31
N ILE A 450 30.65 -41.23 -3.58
CA ILE A 450 29.51 -42.13 -3.34
C ILE A 450 28.63 -42.23 -4.59
N GLY A 451 28.33 -41.13 -5.21
CA GLY A 451 27.35 -40.94 -6.28
C GLY A 451 25.96 -40.59 -5.72
N TYR A 452 25.38 -39.48 -6.21
CA TYR A 452 24.09 -38.93 -5.75
C TYR A 452 22.93 -39.92 -5.80
N ARG A 453 22.85 -40.70 -6.90
CA ARG A 453 21.84 -41.76 -7.03
C ARG A 453 22.03 -42.88 -6.02
N VAL A 454 23.29 -43.32 -5.83
CA VAL A 454 23.62 -44.37 -4.88
C VAL A 454 23.27 -43.95 -3.46
N ALA A 455 23.56 -42.71 -3.09
CA ALA A 455 23.17 -42.15 -1.77
C ALA A 455 21.64 -42.11 -1.60
N THR A 456 20.88 -41.78 -2.67
CA THR A 456 19.41 -41.81 -2.62
C THR A 456 18.89 -43.24 -2.45
N ASP A 457 19.44 -44.19 -3.23
CA ASP A 457 19.05 -45.60 -3.12
C ASP A 457 19.38 -46.17 -1.74
N GLU A 458 20.52 -45.83 -1.13
CA GLU A 458 20.92 -46.23 0.21
C GLU A 458 20.01 -45.60 1.30
N ALA A 459 19.52 -44.37 1.14
CA ALA A 459 18.50 -43.76 1.99
C ALA A 459 17.17 -44.55 1.90
N HIS A 460 16.75 -44.91 0.69
CA HIS A 460 15.53 -45.70 0.48
C HIS A 460 15.64 -47.12 1.04
N GLU A 461 16.82 -47.76 0.93
CA GLU A 461 17.06 -49.07 1.56
C GLU A 461 16.80 -49.11 3.07
N ILE A 462 17.02 -48.01 3.77
CA ILE A 462 16.71 -47.87 5.19
C ILE A 462 15.33 -47.26 5.46
N GLY A 463 14.47 -47.15 4.45
CA GLY A 463 13.09 -46.70 4.58
C GLY A 463 12.88 -45.18 4.59
N CYS A 464 13.88 -44.40 4.18
CA CYS A 464 13.80 -42.95 4.05
C CYS A 464 13.43 -42.57 2.61
N TYR A 465 12.14 -42.75 2.26
CA TYR A 465 11.64 -42.62 0.88
C TYR A 465 11.39 -41.18 0.42
N ASP A 466 11.30 -40.23 1.36
CA ASP A 466 11.13 -38.80 1.07
C ASP A 466 12.49 -38.10 0.80
N THR A 467 13.60 -38.88 0.91
CA THR A 467 14.95 -38.36 0.78
C THR A 467 15.48 -38.56 -0.63
N ALA A 468 15.90 -37.47 -1.27
CA ALA A 468 16.54 -37.49 -2.59
C ALA A 468 17.62 -36.40 -2.70
N PHE A 469 18.75 -36.77 -3.34
CA PHE A 469 19.87 -35.84 -3.55
C PHE A 469 19.93 -35.30 -4.98
N ILE A 470 18.99 -35.68 -5.83
CA ILE A 470 18.78 -35.14 -7.16
C ILE A 470 17.34 -34.65 -7.22
N SER A 471 17.16 -33.36 -7.34
CA SER A 471 15.85 -32.74 -7.51
C SER A 471 15.86 -31.72 -8.65
N ASP A 472 14.68 -31.37 -9.16
CA ASP A 472 14.54 -30.47 -10.31
C ASP A 472 15.01 -29.04 -9.99
N ASP A 473 14.97 -28.63 -8.71
CA ASP A 473 15.41 -27.31 -8.23
C ASP A 473 16.87 -27.28 -7.77
N GLY A 474 17.58 -28.41 -7.87
CA GLY A 474 19.00 -28.53 -7.50
C GLY A 474 19.28 -28.65 -6.00
N TYR A 475 18.26 -28.76 -5.15
CA TYR A 475 18.43 -28.94 -3.71
C TYR A 475 18.17 -30.40 -3.29
N ALA A 476 18.94 -30.89 -2.34
CA ALA A 476 18.63 -32.17 -1.68
C ALA A 476 17.31 -32.00 -0.88
N LYS A 477 16.45 -33.00 -0.94
CA LYS A 477 15.15 -33.05 -0.30
C LYS A 477 15.11 -34.14 0.77
N THR A 478 14.30 -33.93 1.79
CA THR A 478 14.01 -34.92 2.85
C THR A 478 12.75 -34.52 3.59
N SER A 479 12.30 -35.34 4.53
CA SER A 479 11.25 -35.04 5.49
C SER A 479 11.79 -35.16 6.93
N SER A 480 11.10 -34.54 7.89
CA SER A 480 11.47 -34.70 9.31
C SER A 480 11.27 -36.14 9.79
N ALA A 481 10.34 -36.89 9.17
CA ALA A 481 10.16 -38.32 9.40
C ALA A 481 11.38 -39.14 8.97
N ASP A 482 11.91 -38.87 7.79
CA ASP A 482 13.11 -39.59 7.29
C ASP A 482 14.35 -39.31 8.14
N LEU A 483 14.60 -38.04 8.47
CA LEU A 483 15.71 -37.65 9.34
C LEU A 483 15.59 -38.28 10.73
N SER A 484 14.39 -38.28 11.33
CA SER A 484 14.16 -38.87 12.63
C SER A 484 14.29 -40.41 12.61
N SER A 485 13.86 -41.06 11.52
CA SER A 485 14.02 -42.48 11.27
C SER A 485 15.50 -42.86 11.18
N LEU A 486 16.30 -42.11 10.40
CA LEU A 486 17.74 -42.30 10.29
C LEU A 486 18.40 -42.23 11.66
N LEU A 487 18.13 -41.16 12.42
CA LEU A 487 18.77 -40.95 13.75
C LEU A 487 18.31 -41.99 14.79
N ALA A 488 17.03 -42.37 14.78
CA ALA A 488 16.54 -43.41 15.67
C ALA A 488 17.18 -44.77 15.40
N ARG A 489 17.31 -45.15 14.14
CA ARG A 489 17.98 -46.39 13.73
C ARG A 489 19.47 -46.36 13.96
N LEU A 490 20.13 -45.21 13.81
CA LEU A 490 21.52 -45.01 14.19
C LEU A 490 21.73 -45.26 15.67
N GLN A 491 20.96 -44.60 16.53
CA GLN A 491 21.07 -44.69 17.98
C GLN A 491 20.78 -46.11 18.49
N THR A 492 19.82 -46.79 17.89
CA THR A 492 19.42 -48.16 18.30
C THR A 492 20.24 -49.27 17.64
N GLY A 493 21.19 -48.97 16.77
CA GLY A 493 22.04 -49.93 16.08
C GLY A 493 21.33 -50.76 15.00
N GLN A 494 20.20 -50.27 14.48
CA GLN A 494 19.47 -50.91 13.38
C GLN A 494 20.09 -50.64 12.00
N ILE A 495 20.94 -49.62 11.90
CA ILE A 495 21.80 -49.31 10.77
C ILE A 495 23.23 -49.20 11.28
N LEU A 496 24.22 -49.53 10.44
CA LEU A 496 25.64 -49.60 10.80
C LEU A 496 25.90 -50.64 11.90
N THR A 497 26.49 -51.73 11.52
CA THR A 497 26.65 -52.90 12.41
C THR A 497 27.74 -52.71 13.46
N GLN A 498 28.75 -51.88 13.16
CA GLN A 498 29.86 -51.61 14.07
C GLN A 498 29.52 -50.48 15.03
N GLN A 499 29.68 -50.73 16.33
CA GLN A 499 29.47 -49.70 17.36
C GLN A 499 30.36 -48.47 17.12
N SER A 500 31.62 -48.69 16.73
CA SER A 500 32.59 -47.62 16.47
C SER A 500 32.15 -46.66 15.35
N SER A 501 31.43 -47.15 14.33
CA SER A 501 30.88 -46.31 13.26
C SER A 501 29.76 -45.40 13.78
N ARG A 502 28.86 -45.95 14.59
CA ARG A 502 27.79 -45.20 15.22
C ARG A 502 28.31 -44.13 16.17
N ASP A 503 29.22 -44.53 17.05
CA ASP A 503 29.87 -43.62 18.02
C ASP A 503 30.60 -42.49 17.29
N ARG A 504 31.31 -42.79 16.18
CA ARG A 504 32.02 -41.80 15.39
C ARG A 504 31.08 -40.70 14.87
N LEU A 505 29.89 -41.07 14.34
CA LEU A 505 28.93 -40.08 13.81
C LEU A 505 28.31 -39.29 14.98
N ILE A 506 27.87 -39.97 16.05
CA ILE A 506 27.26 -39.33 17.22
C ILE A 506 28.25 -38.36 17.88
N ASP A 507 29.51 -38.74 18.06
CA ASP A 507 30.55 -37.87 18.61
C ASP A 507 30.82 -36.64 17.72
N ALA A 508 30.81 -36.82 16.40
CA ALA A 508 30.93 -35.69 15.47
C ALA A 508 29.74 -34.74 15.58
N MET A 509 28.51 -35.26 15.68
CA MET A 509 27.30 -34.49 15.92
C MET A 509 27.31 -33.75 17.26
N MET A 510 27.84 -34.37 18.34
CA MET A 510 27.99 -33.70 19.65
C MET A 510 28.95 -32.50 19.59
N ARG A 511 29.88 -32.51 18.65
CA ARG A 511 30.85 -31.42 18.40
C ARG A 511 30.37 -30.40 17.35
N ASN A 512 29.13 -30.51 16.84
CA ASN A 512 28.58 -29.53 15.92
C ASN A 512 28.77 -28.12 16.46
N THR A 513 29.25 -27.21 15.59
CA THR A 513 29.55 -25.82 15.96
C THR A 513 28.28 -24.97 16.10
N TYR A 514 27.23 -25.29 15.36
CA TYR A 514 25.96 -24.56 15.33
C TYR A 514 25.01 -25.14 16.37
N ARG A 515 24.77 -24.39 17.46
CA ARG A 515 24.05 -24.90 18.65
C ARG A 515 22.81 -24.04 19.01
N GLU A 516 22.38 -23.16 18.09
CA GLU A 516 21.33 -22.18 18.37
C GLU A 516 19.91 -22.79 18.32
N GLY A 517 19.74 -23.94 17.69
CA GLY A 517 18.44 -24.63 17.56
C GLY A 517 18.07 -25.49 18.76
N ILE A 518 17.83 -26.80 18.52
CA ILE A 518 17.42 -27.77 19.55
C ILE A 518 18.34 -27.76 20.77
N PRO A 519 19.69 -27.73 20.61
CA PRO A 519 20.57 -27.69 21.77
C PRO A 519 20.36 -26.52 22.73
N ALA A 520 19.99 -25.33 22.18
CA ALA A 520 19.71 -24.15 23.00
C ALA A 520 18.40 -24.31 23.80
N GLY A 521 17.41 -25.02 23.25
CA GLY A 521 16.11 -25.23 23.88
C GLY A 521 16.06 -26.30 24.95
N VAL A 522 16.92 -27.33 24.87
CA VAL A 522 16.87 -28.49 25.78
C VAL A 522 17.97 -28.43 26.86
N GLY A 523 17.99 -27.34 27.61
CA GLY A 523 19.00 -27.08 28.63
C GLY A 523 19.23 -28.27 29.60
N GLY A 524 20.50 -28.58 29.87
CA GLY A 524 20.90 -29.69 30.77
C GLY A 524 20.98 -31.07 30.13
N SER A 525 20.61 -31.21 28.85
CA SER A 525 20.76 -32.43 28.07
C SER A 525 22.02 -32.40 27.20
N VAL A 526 22.63 -33.56 26.97
CA VAL A 526 23.65 -33.69 25.93
C VAL A 526 22.94 -33.90 24.61
N VAL A 527 23.34 -33.17 23.59
CA VAL A 527 22.67 -33.18 22.28
C VAL A 527 23.68 -33.44 21.17
N ALA A 528 23.41 -34.47 20.39
CA ALA A 528 24.08 -34.74 19.11
C ALA A 528 23.17 -34.25 17.98
N ASP A 529 23.53 -33.15 17.29
CA ASP A 529 22.69 -32.52 16.28
C ASP A 529 23.42 -32.24 14.98
N LYS A 530 22.63 -32.03 13.95
CA LYS A 530 23.07 -31.50 12.67
C LYS A 530 22.08 -30.48 12.16
N VAL A 531 22.53 -29.25 12.04
CA VAL A 531 21.74 -28.17 11.45
C VAL A 531 21.84 -28.12 9.93
N GLY A 532 20.84 -27.51 9.31
CA GLY A 532 20.85 -27.13 7.91
C GLY A 532 20.15 -25.77 7.73
N PHE A 533 20.73 -24.87 6.95
CA PHE A 533 20.13 -23.58 6.66
C PHE A 533 20.47 -23.09 5.25
N ILE A 534 19.47 -22.55 4.57
CA ILE A 534 19.60 -21.92 3.25
C ILE A 534 18.33 -21.13 2.91
N ASN A 535 18.46 -19.88 2.44
CA ASN A 535 17.35 -19.09 1.88
C ASN A 535 16.07 -19.07 2.74
N GLY A 536 16.18 -18.92 4.06
CA GLY A 536 15.05 -18.90 4.99
C GLY A 536 14.65 -20.27 5.55
N VAL A 537 15.11 -21.36 4.96
CA VAL A 537 14.95 -22.71 5.53
C VAL A 537 15.93 -22.87 6.69
N LEU A 538 15.43 -23.31 7.85
CA LEU A 538 16.21 -23.67 9.04
C LEU A 538 15.75 -25.03 9.53
N ASN A 539 16.67 -25.98 9.58
CA ASN A 539 16.42 -27.35 10.00
C ASN A 539 17.39 -27.75 11.09
N ASP A 540 16.90 -28.51 12.06
CA ASP A 540 17.75 -29.13 13.10
C ASP A 540 17.30 -30.56 13.34
N ALA A 541 18.24 -31.51 13.29
CA ALA A 541 18.01 -32.94 13.51
C ALA A 541 18.92 -33.46 14.61
N ALA A 542 18.32 -33.89 15.71
CA ALA A 542 19.04 -34.15 16.94
C ALA A 542 18.69 -35.49 17.61
N ILE A 543 19.70 -36.12 18.27
CA ILE A 543 19.52 -37.11 19.30
C ILE A 543 19.77 -36.41 20.65
N VAL A 544 18.75 -36.39 21.48
CA VAL A 544 18.80 -35.72 22.79
C VAL A 544 18.94 -36.77 23.91
N TYR A 545 19.99 -36.67 24.71
CA TYR A 545 20.26 -37.50 25.89
C TYR A 545 19.74 -36.77 27.11
N SER A 546 18.42 -36.78 27.29
CA SER A 546 17.75 -36.15 28.43
C SER A 546 17.83 -37.02 29.69
N PRO A 547 17.82 -36.43 30.88
CA PRO A 547 17.75 -37.17 32.14
C PRO A 547 16.55 -38.14 32.26
N THR A 548 15.46 -37.86 31.53
CA THR A 548 14.23 -38.66 31.50
C THR A 548 14.18 -39.69 30.37
N GLY A 549 15.21 -39.80 29.56
CA GLY A 549 15.32 -40.76 28.49
C GLY A 549 15.81 -40.18 27.17
N ILE A 550 16.35 -41.04 26.31
CA ILE A 550 16.88 -40.67 25.00
C ILE A 550 15.72 -40.51 24.01
N TYR A 551 15.75 -39.47 23.24
CA TYR A 551 14.81 -39.27 22.16
C TYR A 551 15.46 -38.58 20.92
N VAL A 552 14.86 -38.77 19.78
CA VAL A 552 15.18 -38.03 18.55
C VAL A 552 14.17 -36.90 18.39
N LEU A 553 14.66 -35.73 18.04
CA LEU A 553 13.82 -34.59 17.67
C LEU A 553 14.35 -33.98 16.36
N VAL A 554 13.46 -33.82 15.39
CA VAL A 554 13.75 -33.13 14.15
C VAL A 554 12.74 -32.02 13.98
N ILE A 555 13.23 -30.81 13.77
CA ILE A 555 12.42 -29.63 13.46
C ILE A 555 12.93 -29.06 12.14
N MET A 556 12.09 -29.09 11.13
CA MET A 556 12.33 -28.46 9.83
C MET A 556 11.42 -27.28 9.70
N THR A 557 11.95 -26.14 9.26
CA THR A 557 11.16 -24.89 9.12
C THR A 557 11.49 -24.15 7.83
N ASP A 558 10.53 -23.35 7.37
CA ASP A 558 10.74 -22.33 6.33
C ASP A 558 10.12 -21.01 6.80
N GLY A 559 10.89 -19.93 6.75
CA GLY A 559 10.47 -18.61 7.21
C GLY A 559 10.44 -18.40 8.73
N SER A 560 11.20 -19.19 9.49
CA SER A 560 11.28 -19.14 10.96
C SER A 560 12.66 -18.67 11.45
N SER A 561 12.94 -18.77 12.75
CA SER A 561 14.20 -18.40 13.39
C SER A 561 14.77 -19.51 14.27
N TRP A 562 16.09 -19.43 14.59
CA TRP A 562 16.72 -20.35 15.53
C TRP A 562 16.11 -20.25 16.93
N ASP A 563 15.77 -19.04 17.38
CA ASP A 563 15.11 -18.83 18.67
C ASP A 563 13.76 -19.55 18.75
N THR A 564 13.02 -19.55 17.63
CA THR A 564 11.72 -20.25 17.53
C THR A 564 11.91 -21.77 17.58
N ILE A 565 12.93 -22.30 16.88
CA ILE A 565 13.27 -23.74 16.97
C ILE A 565 13.66 -24.12 18.40
N ALA A 566 14.48 -23.30 19.07
CA ALA A 566 14.90 -23.53 20.45
C ALA A 566 13.70 -23.45 21.42
N ASP A 567 12.81 -22.47 21.27
CA ASP A 567 11.61 -22.35 22.12
C ASP A 567 10.67 -23.56 21.95
N LEU A 568 10.44 -24.00 20.70
CA LEU A 568 9.64 -25.20 20.45
C LEU A 568 10.28 -26.46 21.09
N ALA A 569 11.59 -26.61 20.91
CA ALA A 569 12.32 -27.73 21.53
C ALA A 569 12.22 -27.69 23.06
N SER A 570 12.30 -26.51 23.68
CA SER A 570 12.13 -26.32 25.12
C SER A 570 10.73 -26.72 25.58
N LYS A 571 9.68 -26.30 24.90
CA LYS A 571 8.29 -26.66 25.23
C LYS A 571 8.00 -28.14 25.08
N ILE A 572 8.57 -28.78 24.04
CA ILE A 572 8.49 -30.23 23.86
C ILE A 572 9.20 -30.95 25.03
N GLU A 573 10.42 -30.53 25.38
CA GLU A 573 11.17 -31.13 26.49
C GLU A 573 10.45 -30.94 27.83
N GLU A 574 9.93 -29.75 28.11
CA GLU A 574 9.14 -29.46 29.30
C GLU A 574 7.92 -30.39 29.42
N LEU A 575 7.10 -30.45 28.36
CA LEU A 575 5.90 -31.30 28.35
C LEU A 575 6.27 -32.79 28.42
N ARG A 576 7.42 -33.17 27.88
CA ARG A 576 7.91 -34.54 27.89
C ARG A 576 8.42 -34.95 29.25
N THR A 577 9.05 -34.04 30.01
CA THR A 577 9.72 -34.34 31.28
C THR A 577 8.79 -34.28 32.49
N ASN A 578 7.74 -33.49 32.44
CA ASN A 578 6.68 -33.42 33.46
C ASN A 578 5.71 -34.61 33.35
#